data_afd816682d3f53e074f0bdb0af9a9b81
#
_entry.id   afd816682d3f53e074f0bdb0af9a9b81
#
_cell.length_a   1.000
_cell.length_b   1.000
_cell.length_c   1.000
_cell.angle_alpha   90.00
_cell.angle_beta   90.00
_cell.angle_gamma   90.00
#
_symmetry.space_group_name_H-M   'P 1'
#
loop_
_entity.id
_entity.type
_entity.pdbx_description
1 polymer ?
#
loop_
_entity_poly.entity_id
_entity_poly.type
_entity_poly.pdbx_seq_one_letter_code
_entity_poly.pdbx_strand_id
1 'polypeptide(L)'
;PIKSSAASDVYKRQGLGVAPNRIGEVYGIFKAYCTRVGSGPFPTELFDETGRRMREIGREYGAVTGRERRCGWLDLVALKYAVMIDGVTQLIMMKADVMNDFDTIRVAVAYDTPAGRTEEFPFEAGGELRPVYREFPGWKCDLGHARCYDDFPAELRAYVEFIEQQTGVPVRIISVGPDRGQTVVR
;
A
#
# COMPACT_ATOMS: atom_id res chain seq x y z
N PRO A 1 4.27 29.54 -3.80
CA PRO A 1 5.12 28.36 -3.77
C PRO A 1 4.24 27.13 -3.82
N ILE A 2 4.38 26.35 -4.89
CA ILE A 2 3.75 25.03 -4.97
C ILE A 2 4.43 24.19 -3.89
N LYS A 3 3.73 23.96 -2.79
CA LYS A 3 4.14 22.96 -1.81
C LYS A 3 3.85 21.58 -2.43
N SER A 4 4.68 21.19 -3.37
CA SER A 4 4.67 19.84 -3.88
C SER A 4 5.34 18.95 -2.84
N SER A 5 4.54 18.27 -2.04
CA SER A 5 5.01 17.12 -1.27
C SER A 5 5.31 15.92 -2.19
N ALA A 6 4.84 15.96 -3.39
CA ALA A 6 5.24 15.12 -4.50
C ALA A 6 6.47 15.78 -5.15
N ALA A 7 7.58 15.76 -4.47
CA ALA A 7 8.83 15.86 -5.17
C ALA A 7 8.89 14.64 -6.06
N SER A 8 8.37 14.78 -7.29
CA SER A 8 8.60 13.79 -8.32
C SER A 8 10.10 13.53 -8.37
N ASP A 9 10.46 12.35 -8.75
CA ASP A 9 11.82 11.93 -8.98
C ASP A 9 12.65 12.99 -9.75
N VAL A 10 12.02 13.73 -10.66
CA VAL A 10 12.61 14.84 -11.43
C VAL A 10 13.15 15.96 -10.54
N TYR A 11 12.37 16.42 -9.55
CA TYR A 11 12.81 17.49 -8.65
C TYR A 11 13.89 17.04 -7.67
N LYS A 12 13.83 15.78 -7.21
CA LYS A 12 14.88 15.21 -6.36
C LYS A 12 16.21 15.15 -7.10
N ARG A 13 16.20 14.69 -8.34
CA ARG A 13 17.40 14.65 -9.20
C ARG A 13 17.99 16.04 -9.41
N GLN A 14 17.14 17.01 -9.74
CA GLN A 14 17.56 18.40 -9.96
C GLN A 14 18.15 19.03 -8.70
N GLY A 15 17.50 18.81 -7.54
CA GLY A 15 18.00 19.30 -6.25
C GLY A 15 19.31 18.68 -5.80
N LEU A 16 19.58 17.45 -6.20
CA LEU A 16 20.82 16.71 -5.89
C LEU A 16 21.91 16.89 -6.95
N GLY A 17 21.60 17.53 -8.09
CA GLY A 17 22.53 17.65 -9.22
C GLY A 17 22.87 16.29 -9.87
N VAL A 18 21.98 15.31 -9.77
CA VAL A 18 22.18 13.96 -10.28
C VAL A 18 21.53 13.81 -11.67
N ALA A 19 22.28 13.35 -12.64
CA ALA A 19 21.75 13.08 -13.97
C ALA A 19 20.69 11.95 -13.93
N PRO A 20 19.60 12.03 -14.72
CA PRO A 20 18.53 11.03 -14.74
C PRO A 20 18.99 9.59 -14.92
N ASN A 21 19.97 9.37 -15.79
CA ASN A 21 20.54 8.06 -16.09
C ASN A 21 21.44 7.47 -14.99
N ARG A 22 21.63 8.19 -13.88
CA ARG A 22 22.41 7.73 -12.71
C ARG A 22 21.53 7.14 -11.63
N ILE A 23 20.20 7.22 -11.76
CA ILE A 23 19.25 6.54 -10.89
C ILE A 23 19.05 5.14 -11.46
N GLY A 24 19.36 4.14 -10.65
CA GLY A 24 19.13 2.73 -10.98
C GLY A 24 17.73 2.29 -10.56
N GLU A 25 17.63 1.73 -9.35
CA GLU A 25 16.37 1.22 -8.83
C GLU A 25 15.58 2.30 -8.08
N VAL A 26 14.25 2.30 -8.26
CA VAL A 26 13.31 3.13 -7.52
C VAL A 26 12.44 2.23 -6.66
N TYR A 27 12.60 2.32 -5.35
CA TYR A 27 11.84 1.53 -4.38
C TYR A 27 10.58 2.26 -3.95
N GLY A 28 9.42 1.72 -4.32
CA GLY A 28 8.11 2.18 -3.85
C GLY A 28 7.74 1.49 -2.53
N ILE A 29 7.53 2.26 -1.47
CA ILE A 29 7.12 1.73 -0.18
C ILE A 29 5.61 1.86 -0.04
N PHE A 30 4.92 0.75 0.26
CA PHE A 30 3.50 0.72 0.54
C PHE A 30 3.21 -0.19 1.75
N LYS A 31 2.04 -0.08 2.34
CA LYS A 31 1.57 -0.97 3.41
C LYS A 31 0.67 -2.06 2.84
N ALA A 32 0.54 -3.17 3.52
CA ALA A 32 -0.43 -4.23 3.15
C ALA A 32 -1.91 -3.73 3.17
N TYR A 33 -2.15 -2.52 3.66
CA TYR A 33 -3.42 -1.79 3.70
C TYR A 33 -3.17 -0.30 3.49
N CYS A 34 -4.21 0.52 3.34
CA CYS A 34 -4.07 1.96 3.15
C CYS A 34 -4.30 2.75 4.43
N THR A 35 -3.56 3.86 4.57
CA THR A 35 -3.80 4.86 5.63
C THR A 35 -3.76 6.26 5.05
N ARG A 36 -4.55 7.17 5.63
CA ARG A 36 -4.55 8.57 5.24
C ARG A 36 -4.60 9.49 6.46
N VAL A 37 -3.90 10.60 6.36
CA VAL A 37 -3.97 11.72 7.30
C VAL A 37 -4.68 12.90 6.63
N GLY A 38 -5.57 13.57 7.36
CA GLY A 38 -6.28 14.73 6.87
C GLY A 38 -7.51 14.42 6.02
N SER A 39 -8.14 15.47 5.50
CA SER A 39 -9.31 15.41 4.63
C SER A 39 -8.93 15.02 3.20
N GLY A 40 -9.93 14.66 2.42
CA GLY A 40 -9.81 14.30 1.01
C GLY A 40 -10.26 12.88 0.73
N PRO A 41 -10.38 12.50 -0.55
CA PRO A 41 -10.92 11.22 -0.96
C PRO A 41 -10.08 10.06 -0.46
N PHE A 42 -10.76 9.03 0.01
CA PHE A 42 -10.18 7.75 0.43
C PHE A 42 -11.18 6.65 0.10
N PRO A 43 -11.24 6.19 -1.15
CA PRO A 43 -12.29 5.28 -1.62
C PRO A 43 -12.40 3.98 -0.83
N THR A 44 -11.28 3.46 -0.33
CA THR A 44 -11.23 2.20 0.42
C THR A 44 -11.34 2.38 1.95
N GLU A 45 -11.65 3.58 2.44
CA GLU A 45 -11.78 3.86 3.87
C GLU A 45 -12.83 2.98 4.53
N LEU A 46 -12.51 2.51 5.74
CA LEU A 46 -13.37 1.68 6.55
C LEU A 46 -13.81 2.44 7.81
N PHE A 47 -15.13 2.54 7.98
CA PHE A 47 -15.77 3.20 9.12
C PHE A 47 -16.28 2.20 10.16
N ASP A 48 -16.04 0.92 9.94
CA ASP A 48 -16.51 -0.19 10.75
C ASP A 48 -15.44 -0.70 11.73
N GLU A 49 -15.78 -1.78 12.42
CA GLU A 49 -14.88 -2.47 13.34
C GLU A 49 -13.57 -2.91 12.69
N THR A 50 -13.59 -3.27 11.40
CA THR A 50 -12.41 -3.66 10.64
C THR A 50 -11.41 -2.51 10.55
N GLY A 51 -11.88 -1.32 10.21
CA GLY A 51 -11.05 -0.12 10.17
C GLY A 51 -10.48 0.26 11.54
N ARG A 52 -11.28 0.10 12.60
CA ARG A 52 -10.84 0.32 13.99
C ARG A 52 -9.72 -0.67 14.36
N ARG A 53 -9.92 -1.96 14.12
CA ARG A 53 -8.89 -2.99 14.38
C ARG A 53 -7.59 -2.74 13.62
N MET A 54 -7.66 -2.37 12.34
CA MET A 54 -6.46 -2.00 11.56
C MET A 54 -5.70 -0.85 12.23
N ARG A 55 -6.40 0.17 12.70
CA ARG A 55 -5.80 1.32 13.38
C ARG A 55 -5.13 0.92 14.68
N GLU A 56 -5.80 0.14 15.50
CA GLU A 56 -5.29 -0.29 16.82
C GLU A 56 -4.07 -1.20 16.67
N ILE A 57 -4.17 -2.28 15.89
CA ILE A 57 -3.09 -3.25 15.67
C ILE A 57 -1.91 -2.55 14.97
N GLY A 58 -2.19 -1.77 13.93
CA GLY A 58 -1.20 -1.02 13.17
C GLY A 58 -0.63 0.18 13.90
N ARG A 59 -1.15 0.56 15.08
CA ARG A 59 -0.80 1.78 15.82
C ARG A 59 -0.83 3.01 14.93
N GLU A 60 -1.92 3.13 14.15
CA GLU A 60 -2.05 4.19 13.15
C GLU A 60 -2.54 5.50 13.79
N TYR A 61 -1.63 6.13 14.53
CA TYR A 61 -1.80 7.40 15.21
C TYR A 61 -0.67 8.36 14.83
N GLY A 62 -0.94 9.66 14.87
CA GLY A 62 0.08 10.67 14.65
C GLY A 62 1.10 10.66 15.79
N ALA A 63 2.39 10.59 15.46
CA ALA A 63 3.46 10.49 16.46
C ALA A 63 3.50 11.67 17.44
N VAL A 64 3.13 12.87 17.01
CA VAL A 64 3.17 14.09 17.82
C VAL A 64 1.81 14.40 18.44
N THR A 65 0.74 14.30 17.63
CA THR A 65 -0.60 14.75 18.03
C THR A 65 -1.48 13.63 18.57
N GLY A 66 -1.09 12.38 18.45
CA GLY A 66 -1.93 11.22 18.75
C GLY A 66 -3.18 11.09 17.87
N ARG A 67 -3.34 11.94 16.84
CA ARG A 67 -4.52 11.94 15.99
C ARG A 67 -4.64 10.61 15.25
N GLU A 68 -5.83 10.04 15.25
CA GLU A 68 -6.16 8.83 14.52
C GLU A 68 -5.95 9.02 13.02
N ARG A 69 -5.32 8.03 12.40
CA ARG A 69 -5.26 7.92 10.93
C ARG A 69 -6.48 7.18 10.42
N ARG A 70 -6.98 7.61 9.30
CA ARG A 70 -8.02 6.91 8.54
C ARG A 70 -7.40 5.64 7.98
N CYS A 71 -8.07 4.50 8.10
CA CYS A 71 -7.59 3.20 7.64
C CYS A 71 -8.56 2.59 6.63
N GLY A 72 -8.04 1.80 5.70
CA GLY A 72 -8.84 1.13 4.69
C GLY A 72 -8.08 0.01 3.99
N TRP A 73 -8.79 -0.78 3.19
CA TRP A 73 -8.17 -1.83 2.40
C TRP A 73 -7.17 -1.28 1.38
N LEU A 74 -6.25 -2.14 0.94
CA LEU A 74 -5.30 -1.76 -0.11
C LEU A 74 -6.05 -1.31 -1.36
N ASP A 75 -5.68 -0.13 -1.84
CA ASP A 75 -6.15 0.45 -3.08
C ASP A 75 -5.12 0.19 -4.18
N LEU A 76 -5.35 -0.87 -4.94
CA LEU A 76 -4.42 -1.29 -5.98
C LEU A 76 -4.48 -0.37 -7.20
N VAL A 77 -5.62 0.29 -7.45
CA VAL A 77 -5.74 1.28 -8.54
C VAL A 77 -4.83 2.47 -8.26
N ALA A 78 -4.86 2.96 -7.01
CA ALA A 78 -3.96 4.04 -6.57
C ALA A 78 -2.50 3.59 -6.55
N LEU A 79 -2.21 2.35 -6.14
CA LEU A 79 -0.83 1.81 -6.14
C LEU A 79 -0.28 1.70 -7.56
N LYS A 80 -1.05 1.19 -8.52
CA LYS A 80 -0.67 1.13 -9.95
C LYS A 80 -0.35 2.52 -10.49
N TYR A 81 -1.20 3.50 -10.17
CA TYR A 81 -0.98 4.87 -10.56
C TYR A 81 0.30 5.46 -9.98
N ALA A 82 0.56 5.25 -8.68
CA ALA A 82 1.79 5.68 -8.02
C ALA A 82 3.05 5.01 -8.63
N VAL A 83 2.99 3.72 -8.90
CA VAL A 83 4.06 2.97 -9.58
C VAL A 83 4.41 3.61 -10.92
N MET A 84 3.39 3.95 -11.71
CA MET A 84 3.56 4.60 -13.02
C MET A 84 4.18 5.99 -12.91
N ILE A 85 3.65 6.84 -12.02
CA ILE A 85 4.09 8.24 -11.90
C ILE A 85 5.50 8.34 -11.32
N ASP A 86 5.83 7.50 -10.33
CA ASP A 86 7.12 7.55 -9.64
C ASP A 86 8.21 6.69 -10.34
N GLY A 87 7.85 5.95 -11.39
CA GLY A 87 8.77 5.07 -12.11
C GLY A 87 9.33 3.97 -11.21
N VAL A 88 8.48 3.42 -10.33
CA VAL A 88 8.88 2.39 -9.36
C VAL A 88 9.32 1.12 -10.08
N THR A 89 10.50 0.62 -9.72
CA THR A 89 11.07 -0.62 -10.27
C THR A 89 11.03 -1.79 -9.29
N GLN A 90 10.93 -1.48 -7.99
CA GLN A 90 10.87 -2.46 -6.90
C GLN A 90 9.85 -1.99 -5.85
N LEU A 91 9.10 -2.92 -5.26
CA LEU A 91 8.16 -2.63 -4.19
C LEU A 91 8.65 -3.16 -2.84
N ILE A 92 8.33 -2.41 -1.79
CA ILE A 92 8.54 -2.79 -0.39
C ILE A 92 7.17 -2.79 0.29
N MET A 93 6.70 -3.96 0.72
CA MET A 93 5.46 -4.10 1.46
C MET A 93 5.73 -4.03 2.97
N MET A 94 5.10 -3.08 3.63
CA MET A 94 5.21 -2.86 5.07
C MET A 94 3.98 -3.37 5.80
N LYS A 95 4.16 -3.75 7.07
CA LYS A 95 3.06 -4.05 7.99
C LYS A 95 2.14 -5.19 7.56
N ALA A 96 2.70 -6.26 6.99
CA ALA A 96 1.93 -7.46 6.69
C ALA A 96 1.38 -8.14 7.96
N ASP A 97 2.08 -8.00 9.08
CA ASP A 97 1.72 -8.47 10.41
C ASP A 97 0.40 -7.91 10.94
N VAL A 98 0.06 -6.67 10.57
CA VAL A 98 -1.21 -6.05 10.98
C VAL A 98 -2.42 -6.84 10.49
N MET A 99 -2.27 -7.59 9.41
CA MET A 99 -3.33 -8.37 8.79
C MET A 99 -3.42 -9.82 9.30
N ASN A 100 -2.59 -10.22 10.28
CA ASN A 100 -2.49 -11.60 10.77
C ASN A 100 -3.83 -12.22 11.21
N ASP A 101 -4.71 -11.42 11.82
CA ASP A 101 -5.94 -11.90 12.46
C ASP A 101 -7.21 -11.69 11.63
N PHE A 102 -7.07 -11.19 10.40
CA PHE A 102 -8.25 -10.98 9.54
C PHE A 102 -8.65 -12.26 8.83
N ASP A 103 -9.96 -12.56 8.79
CA ASP A 103 -10.50 -13.73 8.07
C ASP A 103 -10.45 -13.54 6.57
N THR A 104 -10.75 -12.33 6.13
CA THR A 104 -10.78 -11.95 4.72
C THR A 104 -10.05 -10.64 4.55
N ILE A 105 -9.20 -10.58 3.54
CA ILE A 105 -8.45 -9.39 3.15
C ILE A 105 -8.96 -8.94 1.78
N ARG A 106 -9.24 -7.66 1.64
CA ARG A 106 -9.77 -7.08 0.41
C ARG A 106 -8.77 -6.16 -0.25
N VAL A 107 -8.79 -6.17 -1.58
CA VAL A 107 -7.98 -5.27 -2.42
C VAL A 107 -8.90 -4.61 -3.42
N ALA A 108 -8.94 -3.29 -3.47
CA ALA A 108 -9.67 -2.58 -4.49
C ALA A 108 -8.94 -2.68 -5.82
N VAL A 109 -9.59 -3.31 -6.81
CA VAL A 109 -9.02 -3.57 -8.14
C VAL A 109 -9.60 -2.65 -9.22
N ALA A 110 -10.72 -2.00 -8.94
CA ALA A 110 -11.39 -1.05 -9.81
C ALA A 110 -12.26 -0.11 -8.98
N TYR A 111 -12.81 0.92 -9.63
CA TYR A 111 -13.88 1.75 -9.07
C TYR A 111 -15.11 1.71 -9.96
N ASP A 112 -16.29 1.61 -9.35
CA ASP A 112 -17.54 1.96 -10.00
C ASP A 112 -17.77 3.46 -9.84
N THR A 113 -17.92 4.15 -10.95
CA THR A 113 -18.17 5.60 -11.07
C THR A 113 -19.49 5.85 -11.77
N PRO A 114 -20.04 7.07 -11.74
CA PRO A 114 -21.23 7.42 -12.54
C PRO A 114 -21.05 7.20 -14.05
N ALA A 115 -19.81 7.24 -14.54
CA ALA A 115 -19.47 7.00 -15.95
C ALA A 115 -19.24 5.52 -16.29
N GLY A 116 -19.26 4.64 -15.28
CA GLY A 116 -19.00 3.21 -15.43
C GLY A 116 -17.81 2.73 -14.60
N ARG A 117 -17.48 1.43 -14.74
CA ARG A 117 -16.33 0.82 -14.05
C ARG A 117 -15.01 1.23 -14.70
N THR A 118 -14.02 1.58 -13.87
CA THR A 118 -12.66 1.90 -14.32
C THR A 118 -11.62 1.22 -13.45
N GLU A 119 -10.52 0.78 -14.07
CA GLU A 119 -9.30 0.29 -13.40
C GLU A 119 -8.20 1.37 -13.38
N GLU A 120 -8.49 2.53 -13.93
CA GLU A 120 -7.60 3.68 -13.95
C GLU A 120 -7.93 4.64 -12.81
N PHE A 121 -6.90 5.25 -12.22
CA PHE A 121 -7.08 6.26 -11.19
C PHE A 121 -7.69 7.52 -11.81
N PRO A 122 -8.91 7.95 -11.39
CA PRO A 122 -9.59 9.06 -12.01
C PRO A 122 -8.91 10.40 -11.68
N PHE A 123 -8.86 11.29 -12.66
CA PHE A 123 -8.29 12.63 -12.47
C PHE A 123 -9.06 13.44 -11.41
N GLU A 124 -10.38 13.34 -11.37
CA GLU A 124 -11.23 13.92 -10.35
C GLU A 124 -11.63 12.87 -9.30
N ALA A 125 -10.77 12.68 -8.32
CA ALA A 125 -11.03 11.74 -7.22
C ALA A 125 -12.08 12.24 -6.20
N GLY A 126 -12.66 13.42 -6.42
CA GLY A 126 -13.69 14.02 -5.55
C GLY A 126 -15.13 13.55 -5.81
N GLY A 127 -15.35 12.73 -6.84
CA GLY A 127 -16.65 12.16 -7.16
C GLY A 127 -16.98 10.90 -6.32
N GLU A 128 -18.17 10.32 -6.55
CA GLU A 128 -18.55 9.04 -5.96
C GLU A 128 -17.72 7.90 -6.57
N LEU A 129 -16.65 7.51 -5.87
CA LEU A 129 -15.84 6.35 -6.20
C LEU A 129 -16.24 5.20 -5.28
N ARG A 130 -16.80 4.14 -5.84
CA ARG A 130 -17.12 2.93 -5.10
C ARG A 130 -16.10 1.85 -5.43
N PRO A 131 -15.26 1.42 -4.46
CA PRO A 131 -14.23 0.43 -4.74
C PRO A 131 -14.85 -0.94 -5.05
N VAL A 132 -14.34 -1.58 -6.08
CA VAL A 132 -14.65 -2.97 -6.44
C VAL A 132 -13.54 -3.84 -5.87
N TYR A 133 -13.91 -4.75 -4.97
CA TYR A 133 -12.94 -5.54 -4.24
C TYR A 133 -12.74 -6.93 -4.84
N ARG A 134 -11.49 -7.38 -4.83
CA ARG A 134 -11.12 -8.79 -4.83
C ARG A 134 -10.85 -9.23 -3.40
N GLU A 135 -11.35 -10.39 -3.03
CA GLU A 135 -11.16 -10.99 -1.71
C GLU A 135 -10.06 -12.05 -1.72
N PHE A 136 -9.32 -12.09 -0.62
CA PHE A 136 -8.31 -13.09 -0.34
C PHE A 136 -8.59 -13.68 1.05
N PRO A 137 -8.36 -14.98 1.25
CA PRO A 137 -8.36 -15.53 2.60
C PRO A 137 -7.24 -14.89 3.42
N GLY A 138 -7.53 -14.60 4.67
CA GLY A 138 -6.51 -14.13 5.61
C GLY A 138 -5.52 -15.24 5.96
N TRP A 139 -4.29 -14.88 6.23
CA TRP A 139 -3.24 -15.87 6.53
C TRP A 139 -3.24 -16.40 7.97
N LYS A 140 -4.01 -15.79 8.87
CA LYS A 140 -4.32 -16.30 10.22
C LYS A 140 -3.13 -16.90 10.99
N CYS A 141 -1.97 -16.29 10.88
CA CYS A 141 -0.77 -16.74 11.56
C CYS A 141 0.11 -15.58 12.01
N ASP A 142 0.95 -15.83 13.02
CA ASP A 142 1.99 -14.91 13.43
C ASP A 142 3.16 -14.98 12.44
N LEU A 143 3.38 -13.89 11.71
CA LEU A 143 4.48 -13.75 10.77
C LEU A 143 5.82 -13.40 11.43
N GLY A 144 5.86 -13.11 12.73
CA GLY A 144 7.04 -12.59 13.42
C GLY A 144 8.27 -13.53 13.40
N HIS A 145 8.05 -14.80 13.09
CA HIS A 145 9.10 -15.83 12.99
C HIS A 145 9.63 -16.06 11.57
N ALA A 146 8.96 -15.52 10.54
CA ALA A 146 9.41 -15.67 9.17
C ALA A 146 10.76 -14.98 8.93
N ARG A 147 11.66 -15.67 8.24
CA ARG A 147 13.02 -15.20 7.92
C ARG A 147 13.30 -15.22 6.42
N CYS A 148 12.56 -16.01 5.67
CA CYS A 148 12.62 -16.07 4.21
C CYS A 148 11.20 -16.10 3.63
N TYR A 149 11.10 -15.92 2.30
CA TYR A 149 9.81 -15.89 1.61
C TYR A 149 9.06 -17.22 1.70
N ASP A 150 9.76 -18.32 1.75
CA ASP A 150 9.16 -19.66 1.82
C ASP A 150 8.52 -19.95 3.19
N ASP A 151 8.89 -19.20 4.23
CA ASP A 151 8.25 -19.28 5.54
C ASP A 151 6.83 -18.66 5.55
N PHE A 152 6.46 -17.92 4.49
CA PHE A 152 5.15 -17.29 4.42
C PHE A 152 4.05 -18.30 4.10
N PRO A 153 2.89 -18.17 4.74
CA PRO A 153 1.71 -18.96 4.38
C PRO A 153 1.31 -18.71 2.92
N ALA A 154 0.66 -19.71 2.33
CA ALA A 154 0.26 -19.66 0.92
C ALA A 154 -0.65 -18.46 0.62
N GLU A 155 -1.48 -18.06 1.58
CA GLU A 155 -2.40 -16.94 1.47
C GLU A 155 -1.64 -15.59 1.32
N LEU A 156 -0.60 -15.39 2.13
CA LEU A 156 0.23 -14.17 2.00
C LEU A 156 1.03 -14.19 0.71
N ARG A 157 1.58 -15.33 0.32
CA ARG A 157 2.28 -15.44 -0.97
C ARG A 157 1.36 -15.13 -2.14
N ALA A 158 0.15 -15.68 -2.14
CA ALA A 158 -0.87 -15.39 -3.17
C ALA A 158 -1.25 -13.91 -3.22
N TYR A 159 -1.34 -13.25 -2.06
CA TYR A 159 -1.58 -11.82 -1.96
C TYR A 159 -0.44 -10.99 -2.58
N VAL A 160 0.80 -11.32 -2.24
CA VAL A 160 2.01 -10.66 -2.78
C VAL A 160 2.11 -10.87 -4.29
N GLU A 161 1.99 -12.11 -4.76
CA GLU A 161 2.07 -12.47 -6.18
C GLU A 161 0.97 -11.78 -7.00
N PHE A 162 -0.22 -11.64 -6.43
CA PHE A 162 -1.28 -10.89 -7.09
C PHE A 162 -0.92 -9.42 -7.27
N ILE A 163 -0.36 -8.77 -6.24
CA ILE A 163 0.09 -7.37 -6.34
C ILE A 163 1.18 -7.22 -7.40
N GLU A 164 2.15 -8.12 -7.41
CA GLU A 164 3.22 -8.16 -8.42
C GLU A 164 2.65 -8.30 -9.85
N GLN A 165 1.73 -9.24 -10.03
CA GLN A 165 1.08 -9.48 -11.32
C GLN A 165 0.33 -8.24 -11.82
N GLN A 166 -0.34 -7.53 -10.92
CA GLN A 166 -1.18 -6.38 -11.27
C GLN A 166 -0.37 -5.09 -11.49
N THR A 167 0.74 -4.93 -10.77
CA THR A 167 1.61 -3.75 -10.89
C THR A 167 2.71 -3.92 -11.93
N GLY A 168 3.05 -5.16 -12.28
CA GLY A 168 4.21 -5.48 -13.13
C GLY A 168 5.55 -5.27 -12.41
N VAL A 169 5.55 -5.02 -11.09
CA VAL A 169 6.74 -4.68 -10.31
C VAL A 169 6.91 -5.69 -9.16
N PRO A 170 8.13 -6.26 -8.98
CA PRO A 170 8.36 -7.23 -7.92
C PRO A 170 8.35 -6.60 -6.53
N VAL A 171 7.79 -7.32 -5.56
CA VAL A 171 7.85 -6.98 -4.12
C VAL A 171 9.11 -7.63 -3.54
N ARG A 172 10.16 -6.84 -3.39
CA ARG A 172 11.48 -7.33 -2.95
C ARG A 172 11.64 -7.44 -1.45
N ILE A 173 10.94 -6.61 -0.72
CA ILE A 173 11.07 -6.55 0.74
C ILE A 173 9.68 -6.59 1.36
N ILE A 174 9.51 -7.43 2.39
CA ILE A 174 8.26 -7.57 3.12
C ILE A 174 8.56 -7.45 4.61
N SER A 175 7.99 -6.43 5.26
CA SER A 175 8.08 -6.25 6.71
C SER A 175 6.90 -6.95 7.40
N VAL A 176 7.24 -7.79 8.37
CA VAL A 176 6.32 -8.63 9.14
C VAL A 176 6.32 -8.29 10.63
N GLY A 177 6.81 -7.12 10.97
CA GLY A 177 6.84 -6.60 12.33
C GLY A 177 7.69 -5.33 12.45
N PRO A 178 7.73 -4.72 13.65
CA PRO A 178 8.44 -3.47 13.89
C PRO A 178 9.96 -3.60 13.98
N ASP A 179 10.47 -4.80 14.28
CA ASP A 179 11.89 -5.01 14.49
C ASP A 179 12.65 -5.20 13.18
N ARG A 180 13.93 -4.76 13.17
CA ARG A 180 14.80 -4.89 12.00
C ARG A 180 14.94 -6.36 11.53
N GLY A 181 14.93 -7.33 12.45
CA GLY A 181 14.96 -8.77 12.14
C GLY A 181 13.65 -9.32 11.56
N GLN A 182 12.56 -8.53 11.55
CA GLN A 182 11.25 -8.89 11.02
C GLN A 182 11.05 -8.33 9.60
N THR A 183 12.11 -8.40 8.80
CA THR A 183 12.11 -7.95 7.40
C THR A 183 12.65 -9.09 6.53
N VAL A 184 11.81 -9.54 5.60
CA VAL A 184 12.13 -10.60 4.66
C VAL A 184 12.51 -9.97 3.31
N VAL A 185 13.67 -10.35 2.78
CA VAL A 185 14.18 -9.92 1.48
C VAL A 185 14.09 -11.09 0.51
N ARG A 186 13.57 -10.84 -0.71
CA ARG A 186 13.42 -11.80 -1.83
C ARG A 186 14.48 -11.62 -2.88
#